data_6b6a5e756eda67113593397c90c252dd
#
_entry.id   6b6a5e756eda67113593397c90c252dd
#
_cell.length_a   1.000
_cell.length_b   1.000
_cell.length_c   1.000
_cell.angle_alpha   90.00
_cell.angle_beta   90.00
_cell.angle_gamma   90.00
#
_symmetry.space_group_name_H-M   'P 1'
#
loop_
_entity.id
_entity.type
_entity.pdbx_description
1 polymer ?
#
loop_
_entity_poly.entity_id
_entity_poly.type
_entity_poly.pdbx_seq_one_letter_code
_entity_poly.pdbx_strand_id
1 'polypeptide(L)'
;MTIELRRPTAPDEPRLRALFTEAFSDAGFTDLFFRTAYAPERCLAAFDDDLLAALHWFDCSLEGRRAAYVYGIAAFRDHQGRGIGSKLIRGALEHLKGQGYEAVLLVPAGESLFGYYERLGFRAVSTIREVSVTAGTPLPVRRLTVPEYAEARRRLLPGHGLVQEGPCLALLAGYADFYATDHALAAVSGEMVWELLGDPAEAPGLLAALGLSDARVRTPGPGRPFAMGLGVEGPVYLGLALD
;
A
#
# COMPACT_ATOMS: atom_id res chain seq x y z
N MET A 1 15.98 -8.54 -27.74
CA MET A 1 15.13 -7.65 -26.93
C MET A 1 16.01 -6.93 -25.91
N THR A 2 16.21 -5.63 -26.09
CA THR A 2 17.01 -4.80 -25.17
C THR A 2 16.07 -4.01 -24.29
N ILE A 3 15.83 -4.47 -23.07
CA ILE A 3 14.95 -3.78 -22.13
C ILE A 3 15.69 -2.60 -21.52
N GLU A 4 15.21 -1.40 -21.78
CA GLU A 4 15.60 -0.17 -21.12
C GLU A 4 14.75 0.06 -19.85
N LEU A 5 15.41 0.47 -18.76
CA LEU A 5 14.73 0.91 -17.55
C LEU A 5 14.91 2.42 -17.42
N ARG A 6 13.80 3.15 -17.42
CA ARG A 6 13.80 4.61 -17.25
C ARG A 6 12.55 5.11 -16.53
N ARG A 7 12.61 6.33 -16.07
CA ARG A 7 11.42 7.04 -15.62
C ARG A 7 10.52 7.33 -16.83
N PRO A 8 9.18 7.17 -16.67
CA PRO A 8 8.26 7.58 -17.71
C PRO A 8 8.24 9.09 -17.88
N THR A 9 7.87 9.51 -19.08
CA THR A 9 7.67 10.91 -19.46
C THR A 9 6.18 11.14 -19.73
N ALA A 10 5.76 12.39 -19.92
CA ALA A 10 4.36 12.71 -20.18
C ALA A 10 3.75 11.94 -21.38
N PRO A 11 4.45 11.71 -22.51
CA PRO A 11 3.94 10.87 -23.60
C PRO A 11 3.69 9.41 -23.23
N ASP A 12 4.34 8.89 -22.18
CA ASP A 12 4.17 7.49 -21.74
C ASP A 12 2.90 7.30 -20.87
N GLU A 13 2.31 8.37 -20.33
CA GLU A 13 1.20 8.30 -19.36
C GLU A 13 -0.02 7.52 -19.90
N PRO A 14 -0.50 7.70 -21.13
CA PRO A 14 -1.64 6.93 -21.63
C PRO A 14 -1.40 5.42 -21.60
N ARG A 15 -0.17 4.99 -21.90
CA ARG A 15 0.20 3.58 -21.88
C ARG A 15 0.36 3.05 -20.46
N LEU A 16 0.87 3.87 -19.54
CA LEU A 16 0.91 3.54 -18.10
C LEU A 16 -0.49 3.37 -17.52
N ARG A 17 -1.44 4.25 -17.88
CA ARG A 17 -2.84 4.12 -17.46
C ARG A 17 -3.46 2.82 -17.99
N ALA A 18 -3.19 2.46 -19.24
CA ALA A 18 -3.66 1.21 -19.82
C ALA A 18 -3.11 -0.01 -19.05
N LEU A 19 -1.80 0.00 -18.74
CA LEU A 19 -1.16 -1.05 -17.94
C LEU A 19 -1.79 -1.16 -16.54
N PHE A 20 -2.00 -0.03 -15.90
CA PHE A 20 -2.56 0.02 -14.54
C PHE A 20 -4.02 -0.48 -14.54
N THR A 21 -4.83 -0.05 -15.51
CA THR A 21 -6.21 -0.52 -15.69
C THR A 21 -6.26 -2.03 -15.96
N GLU A 22 -5.34 -2.56 -16.79
CA GLU A 22 -5.25 -4.00 -17.04
C GLU A 22 -4.89 -4.77 -15.77
N ALA A 23 -3.96 -4.25 -14.97
CA ALA A 23 -3.48 -4.92 -13.77
C ALA A 23 -4.53 -4.93 -12.63
N PHE A 24 -5.23 -3.83 -12.43
CA PHE A 24 -6.21 -3.68 -11.35
C PHE A 24 -7.65 -3.95 -11.79
N SER A 25 -7.92 -4.05 -13.10
CA SER A 25 -9.25 -4.27 -13.68
C SER A 25 -10.28 -3.21 -13.28
N ASP A 26 -9.84 -2.00 -12.95
CA ASP A 26 -10.67 -0.89 -12.49
C ASP A 26 -10.17 0.45 -13.07
N ALA A 27 -10.93 1.00 -14.02
CA ALA A 27 -10.62 2.29 -14.66
C ALA A 27 -10.83 3.47 -13.68
N GLY A 28 -11.82 3.37 -12.79
CA GLY A 28 -12.10 4.42 -11.79
C GLY A 28 -10.95 4.53 -10.77
N PHE A 29 -10.45 3.39 -10.32
CA PHE A 29 -9.28 3.34 -9.45
C PHE A 29 -8.01 3.83 -10.16
N THR A 30 -7.84 3.50 -11.45
CA THR A 30 -6.75 4.04 -12.27
C THR A 30 -6.80 5.56 -12.32
N ASP A 31 -7.97 6.14 -12.61
CA ASP A 31 -8.12 7.61 -12.65
C ASP A 31 -7.84 8.26 -11.29
N LEU A 32 -8.30 7.63 -10.21
CA LEU A 32 -8.02 8.09 -8.85
C LEU A 32 -6.51 8.08 -8.57
N PHE A 33 -5.82 6.96 -8.85
CA PHE A 33 -4.39 6.82 -8.64
C PHE A 33 -3.59 7.89 -9.40
N PHE A 34 -3.85 8.04 -10.69
CA PHE A 34 -3.13 9.02 -11.52
C PHE A 34 -3.41 10.47 -11.13
N ARG A 35 -4.57 10.76 -10.58
CA ARG A 35 -4.94 12.10 -10.09
C ARG A 35 -4.33 12.42 -8.72
N THR A 36 -4.18 11.44 -7.82
CA THR A 36 -3.86 11.69 -6.41
C THR A 36 -2.50 11.20 -5.97
N ALA A 37 -1.95 10.19 -6.62
CA ALA A 37 -0.79 9.44 -6.12
C ALA A 37 0.36 9.30 -7.11
N TYR A 38 0.05 9.25 -8.41
CA TYR A 38 1.08 9.10 -9.44
C TYR A 38 2.00 10.32 -9.49
N ALA A 39 3.30 10.03 -9.62
CA ALA A 39 4.30 11.00 -10.00
C ALA A 39 5.43 10.28 -10.77
N PRO A 40 5.88 10.81 -11.92
CA PRO A 40 6.92 10.17 -12.72
C PRO A 40 8.24 9.98 -11.95
N GLU A 41 8.52 10.84 -10.96
CA GLU A 41 9.70 10.74 -10.09
C GLU A 41 9.65 9.51 -9.18
N ARG A 42 8.47 8.97 -8.91
CA ARG A 42 8.20 7.78 -8.11
C ARG A 42 7.68 6.61 -8.94
N CYS A 43 8.15 6.54 -10.18
CA CYS A 43 7.86 5.46 -11.10
C CYS A 43 9.14 5.03 -11.82
N LEU A 44 9.30 3.72 -12.00
CA LEU A 44 10.27 3.15 -12.93
C LEU A 44 9.53 2.23 -13.88
N ALA A 45 9.91 2.28 -15.15
CA ALA A 45 9.26 1.49 -16.18
C ALA A 45 10.27 0.81 -17.10
N ALA A 46 9.85 -0.32 -17.68
CA ALA A 46 10.63 -1.13 -18.62
C ALA A 46 10.07 -0.96 -20.03
N PHE A 47 10.94 -0.67 -20.98
CA PHE A 47 10.60 -0.41 -22.37
C PHE A 47 11.42 -1.31 -23.32
N ASP A 48 10.82 -1.65 -24.45
CA ASP A 48 11.46 -2.19 -25.66
C ASP A 48 10.63 -1.66 -26.84
N ASP A 49 10.95 -0.46 -27.32
CA ASP A 49 10.16 0.40 -28.20
C ASP A 49 8.84 0.86 -27.57
N ASP A 50 8.09 0.01 -26.89
CA ASP A 50 6.86 0.32 -26.14
C ASP A 50 7.02 -0.03 -24.65
N LEU A 51 6.08 0.45 -23.82
CA LEU A 51 5.99 0.13 -22.41
C LEU A 51 5.65 -1.36 -22.22
N LEU A 52 6.43 -2.06 -21.41
CA LEU A 52 6.26 -3.48 -21.10
C LEU A 52 5.75 -3.70 -19.66
N ALA A 53 6.29 -2.94 -18.72
CA ALA A 53 6.02 -3.06 -17.30
C ALA A 53 6.33 -1.75 -16.57
N ALA A 54 5.70 -1.55 -15.43
CA ALA A 54 6.01 -0.42 -14.55
C ALA A 54 5.83 -0.81 -13.08
N LEU A 55 6.46 -0.05 -12.21
CA LEU A 55 6.19 -0.04 -10.77
C LEU A 55 6.24 1.39 -10.25
N HIS A 56 5.54 1.60 -9.16
CA HIS A 56 5.49 2.88 -8.45
C HIS A 56 5.98 2.68 -7.03
N TRP A 57 6.26 3.77 -6.31
CA TRP A 57 6.49 3.72 -4.88
C TRP A 57 5.97 4.97 -4.18
N PHE A 58 5.69 4.82 -2.92
CA PHE A 58 5.39 5.92 -2.02
C PHE A 58 6.58 6.19 -1.12
N ASP A 59 6.88 7.46 -0.90
CA ASP A 59 7.82 7.88 0.12
C ASP A 59 7.22 7.62 1.50
N CYS A 60 7.94 6.87 2.31
CA CYS A 60 7.55 6.48 3.66
C CYS A 60 8.72 6.68 4.62
N SER A 61 8.46 6.58 5.90
CA SER A 61 9.53 6.46 6.89
C SER A 61 9.30 5.27 7.84
N LEU A 62 10.38 4.62 8.22
CA LEU A 62 10.41 3.53 9.17
C LEU A 62 11.48 3.85 10.23
N GLU A 63 11.05 4.09 11.47
CA GLU A 63 11.96 4.44 12.57
C GLU A 63 12.88 5.64 12.24
N GLY A 64 12.34 6.65 11.56
CA GLY A 64 13.10 7.82 11.14
C GLY A 64 13.98 7.62 9.91
N ARG A 65 14.13 6.41 9.40
CA ARG A 65 14.84 6.09 8.17
C ARG A 65 13.95 6.27 6.93
N ARG A 66 14.54 6.66 5.82
CA ARG A 66 13.82 6.79 4.56
C ARG A 66 13.44 5.41 4.01
N ALA A 67 12.16 5.17 3.80
CA ALA A 67 11.63 3.93 3.29
C ALA A 67 10.78 4.14 2.03
N ALA A 68 10.74 3.13 1.16
CA ALA A 68 9.84 3.08 0.01
C ALA A 68 8.79 1.98 0.21
N TYR A 69 7.52 2.31 0.03
CA TYR A 69 6.47 1.33 -0.16
C TYR A 69 6.24 1.16 -1.66
N VAL A 70 6.74 0.05 -2.21
CA VAL A 70 6.61 -0.25 -3.64
C VAL A 70 5.21 -0.78 -3.92
N TYR A 71 4.56 -0.19 -4.93
CA TYR A 71 3.16 -0.37 -5.24
C TYR A 71 2.93 -0.49 -6.75
N GLY A 72 1.86 -1.17 -7.16
CA GLY A 72 1.45 -1.22 -8.56
C GLY A 72 2.49 -1.83 -9.49
N ILE A 73 3.17 -2.90 -9.04
CA ILE A 73 4.12 -3.65 -9.87
C ILE A 73 3.33 -4.45 -10.91
N ALA A 74 3.40 -4.05 -12.16
CA ALA A 74 2.63 -4.68 -13.23
C ALA A 74 3.46 -4.86 -14.51
N ALA A 75 3.14 -5.91 -15.26
CA ALA A 75 3.58 -6.10 -16.64
C ALA A 75 2.38 -6.48 -17.49
N PHE A 76 2.28 -5.96 -18.71
CA PHE A 76 1.23 -6.37 -19.64
C PHE A 76 1.21 -7.89 -19.80
N ARG A 77 0.01 -8.46 -19.93
CA ARG A 77 -0.20 -9.93 -19.97
C ARG A 77 0.69 -10.61 -21.00
N ASP A 78 0.81 -10.02 -22.19
CA ASP A 78 1.63 -10.56 -23.30
C ASP A 78 3.14 -10.53 -23.01
N HIS A 79 3.55 -9.84 -21.96
CA HIS A 79 4.95 -9.68 -21.55
C HIS A 79 5.29 -10.39 -20.23
N GLN A 80 4.32 -11.03 -19.59
CA GLN A 80 4.52 -11.81 -18.36
C GLN A 80 5.34 -13.08 -18.62
N GLY A 81 5.96 -13.64 -17.57
CA GLY A 81 6.76 -14.86 -17.66
C GLY A 81 8.14 -14.70 -18.33
N ARG A 82 8.51 -13.51 -18.83
CA ARG A 82 9.76 -13.23 -19.54
C ARG A 82 10.87 -12.62 -18.66
N GLY A 83 10.68 -12.60 -17.34
CA GLY A 83 11.66 -12.04 -16.39
C GLY A 83 11.67 -10.50 -16.29
N ILE A 84 10.80 -9.80 -17.02
CA ILE A 84 10.77 -8.33 -17.09
C ILE A 84 10.49 -7.74 -15.71
N GLY A 85 9.52 -8.28 -14.97
CA GLY A 85 9.20 -7.84 -13.60
C GLY A 85 10.40 -7.97 -12.66
N SER A 86 11.15 -9.07 -12.73
CA SER A 86 12.35 -9.26 -11.91
C SER A 86 13.45 -8.25 -12.27
N LYS A 87 13.64 -7.96 -13.55
CA LYS A 87 14.59 -6.94 -14.00
C LYS A 87 14.19 -5.56 -13.53
N LEU A 88 12.90 -5.23 -13.66
CA LEU A 88 12.33 -3.95 -13.22
C LEU A 88 12.50 -3.75 -11.70
N ILE A 89 12.16 -4.76 -10.89
CA ILE A 89 12.31 -4.69 -9.44
C ILE A 89 13.78 -4.51 -9.05
N ARG A 90 14.71 -5.27 -9.63
CA ARG A 90 16.15 -5.09 -9.36
C ARG A 90 16.63 -3.69 -9.70
N GLY A 91 16.27 -3.17 -10.87
CA GLY A 91 16.61 -1.79 -11.25
C GLY A 91 15.99 -0.75 -10.33
N ALA A 92 14.75 -0.98 -9.85
CA ALA A 92 14.12 -0.10 -8.87
C ALA A 92 14.84 -0.14 -7.52
N LEU A 93 15.28 -1.30 -7.05
CA LEU A 93 16.05 -1.43 -5.80
C LEU A 93 17.40 -0.67 -5.88
N GLU A 94 18.10 -0.79 -7.01
CA GLU A 94 19.35 -0.05 -7.25
C GLU A 94 19.08 1.47 -7.29
N HIS A 95 18.02 1.88 -7.99
CA HIS A 95 17.61 3.28 -8.08
C HIS A 95 17.26 3.85 -6.68
N LEU A 96 16.42 3.16 -5.92
CA LEU A 96 16.01 3.58 -4.58
C LEU A 96 17.21 3.67 -3.63
N LYS A 97 18.09 2.67 -3.65
CA LYS A 97 19.35 2.71 -2.87
C LYS A 97 20.20 3.93 -3.24
N GLY A 98 20.35 4.23 -4.53
CA GLY A 98 21.06 5.42 -5.01
C GLY A 98 20.42 6.74 -4.59
N GLN A 99 19.12 6.73 -4.28
CA GLN A 99 18.37 7.88 -3.77
C GLN A 99 18.35 7.97 -2.24
N GLY A 100 19.06 7.07 -1.53
CA GLY A 100 19.18 7.07 -0.08
C GLY A 100 18.00 6.41 0.65
N TYR A 101 17.20 5.56 -0.01
CA TYR A 101 16.25 4.72 0.69
C TYR A 101 16.99 3.56 1.37
N GLU A 102 16.69 3.37 2.65
CA GLU A 102 17.32 2.35 3.48
C GLU A 102 16.46 1.10 3.64
N ALA A 103 15.15 1.24 3.45
CA ALA A 103 14.20 0.15 3.51
C ALA A 103 13.24 0.20 2.31
N VAL A 104 12.92 -0.97 1.75
CA VAL A 104 11.93 -1.13 0.68
C VAL A 104 10.93 -2.18 1.11
N LEU A 105 9.65 -1.83 1.12
CA LEU A 105 8.57 -2.72 1.50
C LEU A 105 7.58 -2.86 0.34
N LEU A 106 6.89 -4.00 0.29
CA LEU A 106 5.77 -4.25 -0.60
C LEU A 106 4.77 -5.22 0.04
N VAL A 107 3.54 -5.22 -0.46
CA VAL A 107 2.53 -6.23 -0.12
C VAL A 107 2.31 -7.09 -1.36
N PRO A 108 2.60 -8.41 -1.30
CA PRO A 108 2.28 -9.31 -2.40
C PRO A 108 0.76 -9.40 -2.62
N ALA A 109 0.30 -9.29 -3.87
CA ALA A 109 -1.11 -9.39 -4.21
C ALA A 109 -1.72 -10.78 -3.94
N GLY A 110 -0.90 -11.79 -3.63
CA GLY A 110 -1.35 -13.14 -3.28
C GLY A 110 -0.21 -13.98 -2.73
N GLU A 111 -0.58 -15.06 -2.02
CA GLU A 111 0.38 -15.95 -1.34
C GLU A 111 1.44 -16.55 -2.28
N SER A 112 1.06 -16.85 -3.52
CA SER A 112 1.98 -17.39 -4.53
C SER A 112 3.15 -16.47 -4.88
N LEU A 113 3.02 -15.16 -4.61
CA LEU A 113 4.05 -14.17 -4.91
C LEU A 113 5.12 -14.05 -3.82
N PHE A 114 4.90 -14.56 -2.60
CA PHE A 114 5.93 -14.50 -1.56
C PHE A 114 7.23 -15.15 -2.01
N GLY A 115 7.18 -16.40 -2.51
CA GLY A 115 8.36 -17.08 -3.03
C GLY A 115 9.00 -16.40 -4.25
N TYR A 116 8.24 -15.62 -5.03
CA TYR A 116 8.79 -14.80 -6.10
C TYR A 116 9.63 -13.65 -5.54
N TYR A 117 9.14 -12.91 -4.55
CA TYR A 117 9.87 -11.80 -3.94
C TYR A 117 11.03 -12.28 -3.05
N GLU A 118 10.92 -13.46 -2.43
CA GLU A 118 12.06 -14.06 -1.69
C GLU A 118 13.27 -14.29 -2.60
N ARG A 119 13.07 -14.75 -3.85
CA ARG A 119 14.15 -14.90 -4.84
C ARG A 119 14.78 -13.56 -5.26
N LEU A 120 14.12 -12.44 -4.98
CA LEU A 120 14.62 -11.08 -5.20
C LEU A 120 15.25 -10.47 -3.95
N GLY A 121 15.33 -11.22 -2.84
CA GLY A 121 15.97 -10.84 -1.58
C GLY A 121 15.05 -10.27 -0.52
N PHE A 122 13.75 -10.14 -0.80
CA PHE A 122 12.76 -9.74 0.20
C PHE A 122 12.52 -10.84 1.23
N ARG A 123 12.11 -10.46 2.43
CA ARG A 123 11.70 -11.38 3.50
C ARG A 123 10.32 -10.97 4.01
N ALA A 124 9.53 -11.91 4.49
CA ALA A 124 8.30 -11.61 5.21
C ALA A 124 8.66 -10.87 6.51
N VAL A 125 8.17 -9.64 6.66
CA VAL A 125 8.50 -8.75 7.80
C VAL A 125 7.25 -8.26 8.54
N SER A 126 6.07 -8.56 8.02
CA SER A 126 4.80 -8.09 8.60
C SER A 126 3.78 -9.21 8.63
N THR A 127 2.97 -9.19 9.69
CA THR A 127 1.71 -9.91 9.76
C THR A 127 0.57 -8.93 9.95
N ILE A 128 -0.63 -9.29 9.54
CA ILE A 128 -1.84 -8.52 9.78
C ILE A 128 -2.90 -9.43 10.40
N ARG A 129 -3.51 -8.96 11.47
CA ARG A 129 -4.69 -9.59 12.04
C ARG A 129 -5.92 -9.09 11.28
N GLU A 130 -6.64 -9.98 10.66
CA GLU A 130 -7.89 -9.68 9.96
C GLU A 130 -9.01 -10.52 10.59
N VAL A 131 -10.06 -9.87 11.07
CA VAL A 131 -11.17 -10.51 11.77
C VAL A 131 -12.51 -9.96 11.26
N SER A 132 -13.53 -10.81 11.25
CA SER A 132 -14.92 -10.36 11.06
C SER A 132 -15.45 -9.84 12.38
N VAL A 133 -16.04 -8.65 12.36
CA VAL A 133 -16.62 -7.99 13.52
C VAL A 133 -18.08 -7.67 13.22
N THR A 134 -18.98 -8.01 14.13
CA THR A 134 -20.39 -7.63 14.09
C THR A 134 -20.61 -6.37 14.92
N ALA A 135 -21.49 -5.50 14.47
CA ALA A 135 -21.87 -4.26 15.17
C ALA A 135 -22.42 -4.54 16.57
N GLY A 136 -22.10 -3.66 17.49
CA GLY A 136 -22.54 -3.71 18.89
C GLY A 136 -23.38 -2.50 19.28
N THR A 137 -23.14 -1.97 20.49
CA THR A 137 -23.74 -0.72 20.94
C THR A 137 -22.96 0.45 20.34
N PRO A 138 -23.62 1.44 19.70
CA PRO A 138 -22.95 2.58 19.09
C PRO A 138 -22.09 3.37 20.09
N LEU A 139 -20.89 3.76 19.64
CA LEU A 139 -19.99 4.65 20.37
C LEU A 139 -20.00 6.04 19.72
N PRO A 140 -19.59 7.10 20.47
CA PRO A 140 -19.28 8.39 19.85
C PRO A 140 -18.18 8.25 18.81
N VAL A 141 -18.44 8.73 17.59
CA VAL A 141 -17.50 8.66 16.46
C VAL A 141 -17.35 10.04 15.83
N ARG A 142 -16.12 10.44 15.57
CA ARG A 142 -15.81 11.67 14.87
C ARG A 142 -15.16 11.35 13.51
N ARG A 143 -15.70 11.93 12.45
CA ARG A 143 -15.05 11.87 11.12
C ARG A 143 -13.84 12.78 11.12
N LEU A 144 -12.75 12.32 10.48
CA LEU A 144 -11.47 13.02 10.40
C LEU A 144 -11.17 13.48 8.97
N THR A 145 -10.49 14.59 8.88
CA THR A 145 -9.77 14.98 7.67
C THR A 145 -8.48 14.17 7.50
N VAL A 146 -7.91 14.16 6.30
CA VAL A 146 -6.63 13.47 6.02
C VAL A 146 -5.49 13.94 6.97
N PRO A 147 -5.28 15.25 7.21
CA PRO A 147 -4.26 15.70 8.16
C PRO A 147 -4.51 15.24 9.60
N GLU A 148 -5.76 15.29 10.08
CA GLU A 148 -6.10 14.82 11.43
C GLU A 148 -5.87 13.31 11.58
N TYR A 149 -6.23 12.53 10.54
CA TYR A 149 -5.96 11.09 10.52
C TYR A 149 -4.46 10.81 10.55
N ALA A 150 -3.67 11.48 9.71
CA ALA A 150 -2.21 11.33 9.68
C ALA A 150 -1.58 11.61 11.04
N GLU A 151 -1.98 12.70 11.70
CA GLU A 151 -1.47 13.07 13.03
C GLU A 151 -1.86 12.05 14.09
N ALA A 152 -3.13 11.62 14.13
CA ALA A 152 -3.60 10.60 15.07
C ALA A 152 -2.92 9.25 14.82
N ARG A 153 -2.74 8.89 13.54
CA ARG A 153 -2.08 7.65 13.13
C ARG A 153 -0.63 7.58 13.64
N ARG A 154 0.15 8.64 13.52
CA ARG A 154 1.53 8.68 14.05
C ARG A 154 1.61 8.36 15.53
N ARG A 155 0.61 8.77 16.32
CA ARG A 155 0.56 8.52 17.77
C ARG A 155 0.19 7.08 18.12
N LEU A 156 -0.65 6.45 17.29
CA LEU A 156 -1.19 5.12 17.53
C LEU A 156 -0.44 4.00 16.79
N LEU A 157 0.43 4.35 15.82
CA LEU A 157 1.25 3.36 15.14
C LEU A 157 2.09 2.58 16.14
N PRO A 158 2.19 1.24 16.00
CA PRO A 158 3.19 0.46 16.73
C PRO A 158 4.61 1.02 16.53
N GLY A 159 5.51 0.80 17.48
CA GLY A 159 6.87 1.35 17.45
C GLY A 159 7.67 1.04 16.18
N HIS A 160 7.36 -0.08 15.52
CA HIS A 160 7.94 -0.47 14.23
C HIS A 160 6.91 -0.29 13.08
N GLY A 161 6.08 0.73 13.15
CA GLY A 161 5.07 1.03 12.14
C GLY A 161 5.62 1.84 10.97
N LEU A 162 5.27 1.44 9.75
CA LEU A 162 5.58 2.22 8.56
C LEU A 162 4.70 3.48 8.52
N VAL A 163 5.34 4.65 8.52
CA VAL A 163 4.65 5.93 8.38
C VAL A 163 4.35 6.16 6.90
N GLN A 164 3.07 6.03 6.55
CA GLN A 164 2.53 6.17 5.20
C GLN A 164 1.68 7.45 5.15
N GLU A 165 2.13 8.46 4.43
CA GLU A 165 1.51 9.80 4.39
C GLU A 165 1.50 10.38 2.97
N GLY A 166 1.08 11.64 2.83
CA GLY A 166 1.07 12.35 1.57
C GLY A 166 0.23 11.63 0.50
N PRO A 167 0.82 11.32 -0.67
CA PRO A 167 0.10 10.66 -1.77
C PRO A 167 -0.52 9.30 -1.40
N CYS A 168 0.10 8.57 -0.46
CA CYS A 168 -0.44 7.31 0.04
C CYS A 168 -1.80 7.50 0.74
N LEU A 169 -1.89 8.48 1.65
CA LEU A 169 -3.16 8.81 2.31
C LEU A 169 -4.14 9.53 1.37
N ALA A 170 -3.65 10.32 0.43
CA ALA A 170 -4.50 10.97 -0.58
C ALA A 170 -5.19 9.93 -1.47
N LEU A 171 -4.49 8.86 -1.85
CA LEU A 171 -5.09 7.75 -2.58
C LEU A 171 -6.15 7.04 -1.73
N LEU A 172 -5.83 6.68 -0.50
CA LEU A 172 -6.76 6.02 0.41
C LEU A 172 -8.02 6.86 0.65
N ALA A 173 -7.88 8.17 0.85
CA ALA A 173 -8.99 9.10 1.04
C ALA A 173 -9.92 9.22 -0.19
N GLY A 174 -9.50 8.72 -1.33
CA GLY A 174 -10.33 8.66 -2.53
C GLY A 174 -11.38 7.54 -2.51
N TYR A 175 -11.25 6.57 -1.62
CA TYR A 175 -12.18 5.45 -1.49
C TYR A 175 -12.48 5.02 -0.05
N ALA A 176 -11.85 5.62 0.96
CA ALA A 176 -12.10 5.36 2.37
C ALA A 176 -12.30 6.65 3.15
N ASP A 177 -13.14 6.58 4.17
CA ASP A 177 -13.35 7.64 5.16
C ASP A 177 -12.56 7.34 6.44
N PHE A 178 -12.18 8.41 7.14
CA PHE A 178 -11.40 8.31 8.37
C PHE A 178 -12.24 8.68 9.59
N TYR A 179 -12.11 7.87 10.63
CA TYR A 179 -12.88 8.04 11.86
C TYR A 179 -12.01 7.84 13.11
N ALA A 180 -12.38 8.52 14.18
CA ALA A 180 -11.84 8.29 15.50
C ALA A 180 -12.97 8.07 16.51
N THR A 181 -12.73 7.19 17.45
CA THR A 181 -13.45 7.04 18.72
C THR A 181 -12.56 7.60 19.84
N ASP A 182 -12.89 7.36 21.10
CA ASP A 182 -12.05 7.81 22.22
C ASP A 182 -10.70 7.09 22.27
N HIS A 183 -10.65 5.80 21.86
CA HIS A 183 -9.45 4.96 21.98
C HIS A 183 -9.04 4.25 20.69
N ALA A 184 -9.73 4.49 19.57
CA ALA A 184 -9.39 3.89 18.28
C ALA A 184 -9.43 4.89 17.12
N LEU A 185 -8.71 4.53 16.06
CA LEU A 185 -8.63 5.24 14.79
C LEU A 185 -8.90 4.25 13.67
N ALA A 186 -9.73 4.62 12.70
CA ALA A 186 -10.10 3.72 11.61
C ALA A 186 -10.10 4.39 10.24
N ALA A 187 -9.73 3.62 9.21
CA ALA A 187 -9.98 3.91 7.81
C ALA A 187 -11.02 2.91 7.28
N VAL A 188 -12.17 3.38 6.82
CA VAL A 188 -13.35 2.55 6.53
C VAL A 188 -13.84 2.78 5.11
N SER A 189 -14.12 1.70 4.38
CA SER A 189 -14.77 1.73 3.06
C SER A 189 -15.73 0.55 2.94
N GLY A 190 -17.02 0.82 2.84
CA GLY A 190 -18.04 -0.22 2.84
C GLY A 190 -17.91 -1.14 4.07
N GLU A 191 -17.89 -2.45 3.84
CA GLU A 191 -17.74 -3.48 4.88
C GLU A 191 -16.26 -3.82 5.17
N MET A 192 -15.33 -2.93 4.82
CA MET A 192 -13.90 -3.10 5.08
C MET A 192 -13.36 -1.97 5.96
N VAL A 193 -12.83 -2.32 7.12
CA VAL A 193 -11.98 -1.45 7.94
C VAL A 193 -10.53 -1.77 7.57
N TRP A 194 -9.96 -0.95 6.67
CA TRP A 194 -8.63 -1.12 6.11
C TRP A 194 -7.53 -1.05 7.17
N GLU A 195 -7.74 -0.24 8.19
CA GLU A 195 -6.86 -0.12 9.33
C GLU A 195 -7.68 0.26 10.56
N LEU A 196 -7.51 -0.46 11.66
CA LEU A 196 -7.95 -0.08 13.00
C LEU A 196 -6.73 -0.05 13.91
N LEU A 197 -6.40 1.12 14.43
CA LEU A 197 -5.34 1.35 15.41
C LEU A 197 -5.95 1.71 16.77
N GLY A 198 -5.24 1.41 17.85
CA GLY A 198 -5.71 1.63 19.22
C GLY A 198 -6.43 0.41 19.79
N ASP A 199 -7.55 0.62 20.48
CA ASP A 199 -8.29 -0.47 21.13
C ASP A 199 -9.22 -1.21 20.14
N PRO A 200 -8.93 -2.48 19.81
CA PRO A 200 -9.79 -3.25 18.91
C PRO A 200 -11.17 -3.59 19.51
N ALA A 201 -11.37 -3.44 20.81
CA ALA A 201 -12.66 -3.64 21.46
C ALA A 201 -13.70 -2.58 21.06
N GLU A 202 -13.27 -1.44 20.52
CA GLU A 202 -14.17 -0.38 20.03
C GLU A 202 -14.74 -0.64 18.62
N ALA A 203 -14.20 -1.64 17.89
CA ALA A 203 -14.66 -1.96 16.54
C ALA A 203 -16.18 -2.22 16.45
N PRO A 204 -16.83 -3.02 17.31
CA PRO A 204 -18.28 -3.23 17.25
C PRO A 204 -19.08 -1.94 17.38
N GLY A 205 -18.68 -1.06 18.29
CA GLY A 205 -19.35 0.23 18.54
C GLY A 205 -19.13 1.23 17.41
N LEU A 206 -17.94 1.25 16.81
CA LEU A 206 -17.62 2.01 15.60
C LEU A 206 -18.55 1.58 14.45
N LEU A 207 -18.64 0.27 14.15
CA LEU A 207 -19.49 -0.24 13.08
C LEU A 207 -20.95 0.17 13.28
N ALA A 208 -21.48 -0.01 14.50
CA ALA A 208 -22.86 0.39 14.83
C ALA A 208 -23.10 1.89 14.62
N ALA A 209 -22.15 2.75 15.00
CA ALA A 209 -22.25 4.20 14.81
C ALA A 209 -22.21 4.61 13.34
N LEU A 210 -21.55 3.82 12.48
CA LEU A 210 -21.49 4.01 11.03
C LEU A 210 -22.67 3.35 10.29
N GLY A 211 -23.57 2.66 10.99
CA GLY A 211 -24.71 1.96 10.38
C GLY A 211 -24.33 0.69 9.64
N LEU A 212 -23.16 0.11 9.93
CA LEU A 212 -22.71 -1.16 9.36
C LEU A 212 -23.15 -2.30 10.27
N SER A 213 -23.65 -3.41 9.71
CA SER A 213 -24.03 -4.61 10.47
C SER A 213 -22.81 -5.45 10.85
N ASP A 214 -21.87 -5.53 9.95
CA ASP A 214 -20.62 -6.28 10.10
C ASP A 214 -19.54 -5.71 9.16
N ALA A 215 -18.28 -6.00 9.46
CA ALA A 215 -17.16 -5.67 8.58
C ALA A 215 -15.95 -6.59 8.82
N ARG A 216 -15.09 -6.68 7.82
CA ARG A 216 -13.72 -7.19 8.01
C ARG A 216 -12.85 -6.06 8.54
N VAL A 217 -12.13 -6.34 9.61
CA VAL A 217 -11.30 -5.35 10.31
C VAL A 217 -9.85 -5.80 10.29
N ARG A 218 -8.98 -4.97 9.73
CA ARG A 218 -7.51 -5.14 9.80
C ARG A 218 -6.96 -4.34 10.97
N THR A 219 -6.13 -4.98 11.79
CA THR A 219 -5.51 -4.36 12.98
C THR A 219 -4.11 -4.94 13.19
N PRO A 220 -3.20 -4.22 13.90
CA PRO A 220 -1.93 -4.78 14.30
C PRO A 220 -2.09 -6.07 15.11
N GLY A 221 -1.15 -7.01 14.91
CA GLY A 221 -1.11 -8.24 15.70
C GLY A 221 -0.73 -9.47 14.89
N PRO A 222 -0.61 -10.62 15.57
CA PRO A 222 -0.31 -11.88 14.90
C PRO A 222 -1.47 -12.31 14.00
N GLY A 223 -1.14 -12.74 12.80
CA GLY A 223 -2.11 -13.16 11.80
C GLY A 223 -1.43 -13.70 10.55
N ARG A 224 -2.05 -13.51 9.38
CA ARG A 224 -1.46 -13.95 8.12
C ARG A 224 -0.23 -13.13 7.75
N PRO A 225 0.76 -13.71 7.04
CA PRO A 225 1.82 -12.94 6.40
C PRO A 225 1.21 -11.83 5.53
N PHE A 226 1.81 -10.64 5.56
CA PHE A 226 1.21 -9.49 4.88
C PHE A 226 2.22 -8.73 4.02
N ALA A 227 3.23 -8.09 4.62
CA ALA A 227 4.22 -7.36 3.86
C ALA A 227 5.58 -8.08 3.84
N MET A 228 6.31 -7.83 2.77
CA MET A 228 7.70 -8.22 2.62
C MET A 228 8.59 -6.99 2.58
N GLY A 229 9.82 -7.12 3.08
CA GLY A 229 10.77 -6.01 3.16
C GLY A 229 12.20 -6.41 2.84
N LEU A 230 12.98 -5.41 2.44
CA LEU A 230 14.41 -5.47 2.22
C LEU A 230 15.05 -4.29 2.97
N GLY A 231 16.18 -4.48 3.64
CA GLY A 231 16.79 -3.45 4.51
C GLY A 231 16.01 -3.24 5.82
N VAL A 232 15.21 -4.22 6.22
CA VAL A 232 14.37 -4.18 7.43
C VAL A 232 14.82 -5.26 8.40
N GLU A 233 15.01 -4.89 9.66
CA GLU A 233 15.33 -5.81 10.76
C GLU A 233 14.10 -5.95 11.67
N GLY A 234 13.66 -7.19 11.90
CA GLY A 234 12.53 -7.50 12.77
C GLY A 234 11.14 -7.28 12.14
N PRO A 235 10.09 -7.48 12.93
CA PRO A 235 8.71 -7.31 12.47
C PRO A 235 8.37 -5.84 12.27
N VAL A 236 7.65 -5.53 11.19
CA VAL A 236 7.15 -4.20 10.86
C VAL A 236 5.64 -4.23 10.79
N TYR A 237 4.99 -3.18 11.23
CA TYR A 237 3.58 -2.97 10.92
C TYR A 237 3.44 -2.10 9.67
N LEU A 238 2.85 -2.68 8.63
CA LEU A 238 2.40 -2.00 7.43
C LEU A 238 0.88 -2.22 7.36
N GLY A 239 0.08 -1.20 7.69
CA GLY A 239 -1.36 -1.33 7.77
C GLY A 239 -2.09 -0.97 6.48
N LEU A 240 -1.60 0.05 5.76
CA LEU A 240 -2.25 0.56 4.57
C LEU A 240 -1.64 -0.07 3.31
N ALA A 241 -2.22 -1.18 2.87
CA ALA A 241 -1.77 -1.89 1.68
C ALA A 241 -2.23 -1.25 0.37
N LEU A 242 -3.31 -0.50 0.37
CA LEU A 242 -3.93 0.16 -0.80
C LEU A 242 -4.38 -0.83 -1.88
N ASP A 243 -4.78 -2.04 -1.49
CA ASP A 243 -5.21 -3.17 -2.33
C ASP A 243 -6.76 -3.29 -2.43
#